data_4901883e2e7fca46bb15eae6ebbdaeab
#
_entry.id   4901883e2e7fca46bb15eae6ebbdaeab
#
_cell.length_a   1.000
_cell.length_b   1.000
_cell.length_c   1.000
_cell.angle_alpha   90.00
_cell.angle_beta   90.00
_cell.angle_gamma   90.00
#
_symmetry.space_group_name_H-M   'P 1'
#
loop_
_entity.id
_entity.type
_entity.pdbx_description
1 polymer ?
#
loop_
_entity_poly.entity_id
_entity_poly.type
_entity_poly.pdbx_seq_one_letter_code
_entity_poly.pdbx_strand_id
1 'polypeptide(L)'
;MSSKLKVLQVIPRLGYGGAEIGCYDLAHYLKEQKSSSFIATSGGELLKYIDKKKVKLFRLPVHSKNPLLILINIFILTFIVLFYKINILHVRSRAPAWSCYYVSKITRCKLVTTFHGTYNFNNSIKKKYNAIMLQSDCVIAGSNFIFSHIKEKYPEYVLRIKKFLVILRGINTEYYDPDNIKESERIKF
;
A
#
# COMPACT_ATOMS: atom_id res chain seq x y z
N MET A 1 -16.38 0.69 -23.23
CA MET A 1 -15.38 1.66 -22.69
C MET A 1 -14.86 1.13 -21.36
N SER A 2 -13.60 0.75 -21.27
CA SER A 2 -12.99 0.33 -20.00
C SER A 2 -13.06 1.51 -19.03
N SER A 3 -13.73 1.32 -17.89
CA SER A 3 -13.81 2.36 -16.85
C SER A 3 -12.39 2.71 -16.38
N LYS A 4 -12.07 4.00 -16.42
CA LYS A 4 -10.74 4.49 -16.01
C LYS A 4 -10.42 4.05 -14.59
N LEU A 5 -9.31 3.36 -14.39
CA LEU A 5 -8.90 2.84 -13.09
C LEU A 5 -8.66 4.01 -12.10
N LYS A 6 -9.18 3.88 -10.88
CA LYS A 6 -9.00 4.85 -9.79
C LYS A 6 -8.49 4.13 -8.56
N VAL A 7 -7.24 4.36 -8.21
CA VAL A 7 -6.54 3.65 -7.14
C VAL A 7 -6.23 4.59 -5.98
N LEU A 8 -6.70 4.24 -4.78
CA LEU A 8 -6.30 4.89 -3.54
C LEU A 8 -5.30 4.00 -2.81
N GLN A 9 -4.04 4.41 -2.77
CA GLN A 9 -3.02 3.78 -1.95
C GLN A 9 -3.10 4.31 -0.52
N VAL A 10 -3.11 3.41 0.47
CA VAL A 10 -3.18 3.77 1.89
C VAL A 10 -1.94 3.24 2.60
N ILE A 11 -1.13 4.15 3.12
CA ILE A 11 0.14 3.87 3.76
C ILE A 11 0.30 4.70 5.04
N PRO A 12 0.82 4.14 6.15
CA PRO A 12 0.93 4.86 7.42
C PRO A 12 1.70 6.17 7.32
N ARG A 13 2.88 6.11 6.72
CA ARG A 13 3.78 7.26 6.49
C ARG A 13 4.43 7.11 5.12
N LEU A 14 4.68 8.20 4.44
CA LEU A 14 5.36 8.24 3.15
C LEU A 14 6.81 8.72 3.34
N GLY A 15 7.62 7.89 4.03
CA GLY A 15 9.05 8.11 4.28
C GLY A 15 9.92 7.59 3.13
N TYR A 16 11.21 7.35 3.42
CA TYR A 16 12.18 6.86 2.43
C TYR A 16 12.35 5.33 2.41
N GLY A 17 11.51 4.59 3.11
CA GLY A 17 11.56 3.13 3.05
C GLY A 17 11.10 2.57 1.70
N GLY A 18 11.48 1.33 1.41
CA GLY A 18 11.14 0.72 0.12
C GLY A 18 9.64 0.55 -0.14
N ALA A 19 8.80 0.36 0.90
CA ALA A 19 7.35 0.32 0.73
C ALA A 19 6.79 1.69 0.31
N GLU A 20 7.37 2.73 0.86
CA GLU A 20 7.03 4.13 0.67
C GLU A 20 7.45 4.62 -0.72
N ILE A 21 8.69 4.30 -1.14
CA ILE A 21 9.19 4.58 -2.49
C ILE A 21 8.31 3.85 -3.52
N GLY A 22 8.03 2.56 -3.33
CA GLY A 22 7.14 1.84 -4.23
C GLY A 22 5.68 2.34 -4.23
N CYS A 23 5.22 3.02 -3.17
CA CYS A 23 3.94 3.73 -3.16
C CYS A 23 4.01 5.00 -4.02
N TYR A 24 5.09 5.75 -3.88
CA TYR A 24 5.38 6.95 -4.63
C TYR A 24 5.47 6.65 -6.15
N ASP A 25 6.28 5.68 -6.53
CA ASP A 25 6.49 5.27 -7.93
C ASP A 25 5.20 4.81 -8.58
N LEU A 26 4.46 3.90 -7.90
CA LEU A 26 3.18 3.42 -8.42
C LEU A 26 2.16 4.56 -8.58
N ALA A 27 2.17 5.54 -7.67
CA ALA A 27 1.23 6.65 -7.76
C ALA A 27 1.47 7.52 -9.02
N HIS A 28 2.71 7.77 -9.37
CA HIS A 28 3.07 8.53 -10.57
C HIS A 28 2.85 7.71 -11.84
N TYR A 29 3.29 6.44 -11.85
CA TYR A 29 3.09 5.51 -12.96
C TYR A 29 1.60 5.33 -13.34
N LEU A 30 0.71 5.18 -12.36
CA LEU A 30 -0.73 5.07 -12.61
C LEU A 30 -1.26 6.28 -13.39
N LYS A 31 -0.72 7.47 -13.12
CA LYS A 31 -1.13 8.67 -13.82
C LYS A 31 -0.63 8.69 -15.28
N GLU A 32 0.59 8.22 -15.51
CA GLU A 32 1.16 8.05 -16.86
C GLU A 32 0.32 7.07 -17.68
N GLN A 33 -0.20 6.02 -17.04
CA GLN A 33 -1.15 5.07 -17.63
C GLN A 33 -2.60 5.61 -17.70
N LYS A 34 -2.79 6.94 -17.67
CA LYS A 34 -4.09 7.61 -17.75
C LYS A 34 -5.09 7.20 -16.66
N SER A 35 -4.64 6.57 -15.59
CA SER A 35 -5.42 6.21 -14.41
C SER A 35 -5.47 7.35 -13.39
N SER A 36 -6.44 7.34 -12.48
CA SER A 36 -6.49 8.31 -11.40
C SER A 36 -5.79 7.76 -10.16
N SER A 37 -4.86 8.55 -9.61
CA SER A 37 -4.02 8.15 -8.49
C SER A 37 -4.27 9.00 -7.26
N PHE A 38 -4.45 8.32 -6.12
CA PHE A 38 -4.71 8.92 -4.82
C PHE A 38 -3.83 8.27 -3.77
N ILE A 39 -3.41 9.04 -2.76
CA ILE A 39 -2.68 8.53 -1.58
C ILE A 39 -3.35 9.06 -0.32
N ALA A 40 -3.59 8.17 0.65
CA ALA A 40 -3.94 8.52 2.02
C ALA A 40 -2.80 8.11 2.96
N THR A 41 -2.29 9.07 3.74
CA THR A 41 -1.16 8.87 4.66
C THR A 41 -1.22 9.86 5.82
N SER A 42 -0.55 9.56 6.93
CA SER A 42 -0.42 10.50 8.04
C SER A 42 0.64 11.58 7.82
N GLY A 43 1.49 11.42 6.82
CA GLY A 43 2.59 12.33 6.53
C GLY A 43 3.79 11.59 5.94
N GLY A 44 4.92 12.25 5.92
CA GLY A 44 6.20 11.67 5.51
C GLY A 44 7.00 12.58 4.59
N GLU A 45 8.27 12.25 4.48
CA GLU A 45 9.28 13.08 3.83
C GLU A 45 9.12 13.13 2.31
N LEU A 46 8.62 12.05 1.68
CA LEU A 46 8.38 12.00 0.23
C LEU A 46 7.22 12.89 -0.22
N LEU A 47 6.39 13.41 0.71
CA LEU A 47 5.28 14.29 0.35
C LEU A 47 5.71 15.54 -0.41
N LYS A 48 6.91 16.04 -0.16
CA LYS A 48 7.46 17.22 -0.85
C LYS A 48 7.75 16.97 -2.32
N TYR A 49 7.93 15.71 -2.73
CA TYR A 49 8.22 15.32 -4.11
C TYR A 49 6.97 14.88 -4.89
N ILE A 50 5.83 14.74 -4.22
CA ILE A 50 4.59 14.36 -4.90
C ILE A 50 4.13 15.48 -5.83
N ASP A 51 3.99 15.15 -7.11
CA ASP A 51 3.34 16.04 -8.06
C ASP A 51 1.82 16.09 -7.78
N LYS A 52 1.40 17.17 -7.13
CA LYS A 52 -0.02 17.40 -6.74
C LYS A 52 -0.96 17.53 -7.94
N LYS A 53 -0.46 17.81 -9.14
CA LYS A 53 -1.25 17.81 -10.38
C LYS A 53 -1.55 16.38 -10.85
N LYS A 54 -0.67 15.44 -10.52
CA LYS A 54 -0.79 14.03 -10.90
C LYS A 54 -1.46 13.18 -9.83
N VAL A 55 -1.15 13.41 -8.54
CA VAL A 55 -1.56 12.57 -7.43
C VAL A 55 -2.32 13.39 -6.39
N LYS A 56 -3.53 12.97 -6.05
CA LYS A 56 -4.31 13.60 -4.97
C LYS A 56 -3.97 13.01 -3.62
N LEU A 57 -3.63 13.88 -2.66
CA LEU A 57 -3.22 13.51 -1.33
C LEU A 57 -4.32 13.75 -0.30
N PHE A 58 -4.48 12.80 0.63
CA PHE A 58 -5.30 12.93 1.83
C PHE A 58 -4.42 12.70 3.06
N ARG A 59 -4.42 13.65 3.99
CA ARG A 59 -3.74 13.50 5.28
C ARG A 59 -4.72 12.96 6.31
N LEU A 60 -4.51 11.72 6.75
CA LEU A 60 -5.37 11.00 7.67
C LEU A 60 -4.53 10.21 8.69
N PRO A 61 -4.97 10.04 9.94
CA PRO A 61 -4.23 9.30 10.96
C PRO A 61 -4.27 7.77 10.74
N VAL A 62 -4.01 7.33 9.51
CA VAL A 62 -4.09 5.91 9.10
C VAL A 62 -2.99 5.03 9.70
N HIS A 63 -1.97 5.63 10.34
CA HIS A 63 -0.92 4.92 11.08
C HIS A 63 -1.41 4.39 12.44
N SER A 64 -2.49 4.97 12.96
CA SER A 64 -2.94 4.70 14.32
C SER A 64 -3.56 3.32 14.47
N LYS A 65 -3.31 2.71 15.64
CA LYS A 65 -3.94 1.48 16.11
C LYS A 65 -5.08 1.74 17.12
N ASN A 66 -5.33 3.01 17.45
CA ASN A 66 -6.41 3.39 18.35
C ASN A 66 -7.77 3.08 17.69
N PRO A 67 -8.67 2.30 18.34
CA PRO A 67 -9.96 1.92 17.78
C PRO A 67 -10.83 3.11 17.34
N LEU A 68 -10.82 4.22 18.10
CA LEU A 68 -11.57 5.42 17.75
C LEU A 68 -11.05 6.05 16.46
N LEU A 69 -9.72 6.15 16.29
CA LEU A 69 -9.12 6.67 15.07
C LEU A 69 -9.32 5.73 13.88
N ILE A 70 -9.35 4.42 14.13
CA ILE A 70 -9.72 3.43 13.08
C ILE A 70 -11.15 3.70 12.61
N LEU A 71 -12.09 3.90 13.52
CA LEU A 71 -13.49 4.20 13.20
C LEU A 71 -13.62 5.51 12.41
N ILE A 72 -12.95 6.59 12.85
CA ILE A 72 -12.91 7.87 12.14
C ILE A 72 -12.35 7.66 10.71
N ASN A 73 -11.26 6.91 10.58
CA ASN A 73 -10.68 6.60 9.26
C ASN A 73 -11.65 5.82 8.38
N ILE A 74 -12.48 4.90 8.93
CA ILE A 74 -13.51 4.19 8.17
C ILE A 74 -14.50 5.18 7.57
N PHE A 75 -15.03 6.11 8.35
CA PHE A 75 -15.97 7.13 7.86
C PHE A 75 -15.37 8.00 6.77
N ILE A 76 -14.19 8.57 7.02
CA ILE A 76 -13.53 9.48 6.06
C ILE A 76 -13.15 8.74 4.78
N LEU A 77 -12.55 7.56 4.88
CA LEU A 77 -12.17 6.76 3.72
C LEU A 77 -13.39 6.29 2.92
N THR A 78 -14.49 5.93 3.59
CA THR A 78 -15.76 5.59 2.90
C THR A 78 -16.26 6.77 2.08
N PHE A 79 -16.28 7.97 2.66
CA PHE A 79 -16.65 9.18 1.93
C PHE A 79 -15.73 9.42 0.72
N ILE A 80 -14.41 9.31 0.90
CA ILE A 80 -13.44 9.48 -0.20
C ILE A 80 -13.68 8.45 -1.30
N VAL A 81 -13.87 7.18 -0.96
CA VAL A 81 -14.08 6.10 -1.94
C VAL A 81 -15.35 6.35 -2.76
N LEU A 82 -16.44 6.71 -2.11
CA LEU A 82 -17.71 6.98 -2.80
C LEU A 82 -17.65 8.26 -3.63
N PHE A 83 -17.15 9.37 -3.08
CA PHE A 83 -17.10 10.66 -3.75
C PHE A 83 -16.20 10.64 -5.00
N TYR A 84 -15.00 10.03 -4.88
CA TYR A 84 -14.07 9.91 -6.02
C TYR A 84 -14.33 8.69 -6.90
N LYS A 85 -15.29 7.82 -6.53
CA LYS A 85 -15.59 6.57 -7.23
C LYS A 85 -14.33 5.70 -7.37
N ILE A 86 -13.62 5.47 -6.24
CA ILE A 86 -12.41 4.66 -6.20
C ILE A 86 -12.77 3.20 -6.50
N ASN A 87 -12.01 2.57 -7.41
CA ASN A 87 -12.23 1.16 -7.77
C ASN A 87 -11.39 0.22 -6.91
N ILE A 88 -10.19 0.65 -6.52
CA ILE A 88 -9.21 -0.15 -5.78
C ILE A 88 -8.69 0.63 -4.58
N LEU A 89 -8.78 0.02 -3.40
CA LEU A 89 -8.01 0.36 -2.21
C LEU A 89 -6.75 -0.51 -2.18
N HIS A 90 -5.57 0.11 -2.25
CA HIS A 90 -4.30 -0.61 -2.16
C HIS A 90 -3.60 -0.29 -0.85
N VAL A 91 -3.56 -1.26 0.04
CA VAL A 91 -3.06 -1.09 1.41
C VAL A 91 -1.68 -1.70 1.56
N ARG A 92 -0.77 -0.96 2.20
CA ARG A 92 0.65 -1.34 2.31
C ARG A 92 1.12 -1.58 3.73
N SER A 93 0.20 -1.66 4.71
CA SER A 93 0.54 -1.94 6.11
C SER A 93 -0.67 -2.39 6.92
N ARG A 94 -0.40 -3.06 8.05
CA ARG A 94 -1.43 -3.63 8.94
C ARG A 94 -2.36 -2.60 9.58
N ALA A 95 -1.82 -1.47 10.04
CA ALA A 95 -2.64 -0.46 10.72
C ALA A 95 -3.75 0.07 9.81
N PRO A 96 -3.48 0.60 8.60
CA PRO A 96 -4.53 1.04 7.69
C PRO A 96 -5.39 -0.11 7.14
N ALA A 97 -4.89 -1.36 7.14
CA ALA A 97 -5.65 -2.50 6.62
C ALA A 97 -6.95 -2.72 7.40
N TRP A 98 -6.96 -2.45 8.71
CA TRP A 98 -8.18 -2.52 9.51
C TRP A 98 -9.27 -1.58 9.01
N SER A 99 -8.97 -0.31 8.83
CA SER A 99 -9.95 0.64 8.28
C SER A 99 -10.35 0.27 6.86
N CYS A 100 -9.38 -0.02 5.99
CA CYS A 100 -9.64 -0.29 4.57
C CYS A 100 -10.43 -1.57 4.34
N TYR A 101 -10.29 -2.59 5.20
CA TYR A 101 -11.09 -3.80 5.14
C TYR A 101 -12.58 -3.47 5.30
N TYR A 102 -12.96 -2.71 6.33
CA TYR A 102 -14.35 -2.32 6.52
C TYR A 102 -14.85 -1.39 5.41
N VAL A 103 -14.04 -0.43 4.98
CA VAL A 103 -14.38 0.44 3.84
C VAL A 103 -14.67 -0.38 2.59
N SER A 104 -13.85 -1.39 2.28
CA SER A 104 -14.08 -2.26 1.12
C SER A 104 -15.39 -3.04 1.21
N LYS A 105 -15.79 -3.48 2.41
CA LYS A 105 -17.07 -4.16 2.63
C LYS A 105 -18.26 -3.22 2.45
N ILE A 106 -18.17 -1.99 2.97
CA ILE A 106 -19.23 -0.98 2.88
C ILE A 106 -19.39 -0.51 1.42
N THR A 107 -18.30 -0.19 0.74
CA THR A 107 -18.31 0.43 -0.60
C THR A 107 -18.28 -0.56 -1.74
N ARG A 108 -17.97 -1.83 -1.46
CA ARG A 108 -17.73 -2.91 -2.45
C ARG A 108 -16.56 -2.63 -3.41
N CYS A 109 -15.70 -1.63 -3.11
CA CYS A 109 -14.45 -1.45 -3.86
C CYS A 109 -13.48 -2.60 -3.61
N LYS A 110 -12.61 -2.89 -4.57
CA LYS A 110 -11.64 -3.99 -4.46
C LYS A 110 -10.53 -3.63 -3.49
N LEU A 111 -10.20 -4.56 -2.61
CA LEU A 111 -9.10 -4.41 -1.65
C LEU A 111 -7.88 -5.20 -2.13
N VAL A 112 -6.76 -4.52 -2.27
CA VAL A 112 -5.45 -5.11 -2.56
C VAL A 112 -4.52 -4.82 -1.39
N THR A 113 -3.77 -5.81 -0.94
CA THR A 113 -2.76 -5.66 0.11
C THR A 113 -1.39 -6.11 -0.39
N THR A 114 -0.35 -5.38 0.02
CA THR A 114 1.03 -5.79 -0.27
C THR A 114 1.81 -6.00 1.02
N PHE A 115 2.37 -7.19 1.17
CA PHE A 115 3.33 -7.51 2.22
C PHE A 115 4.73 -7.09 1.78
N HIS A 116 5.32 -6.17 2.54
CA HIS A 116 6.66 -5.64 2.30
C HIS A 116 7.73 -6.25 3.21
N GLY A 117 7.32 -7.11 4.14
CA GLY A 117 8.20 -7.81 5.08
C GLY A 117 7.45 -8.93 5.78
N THR A 118 8.16 -9.66 6.64
CA THR A 118 7.60 -10.72 7.46
C THR A 118 6.84 -10.14 8.65
N TYR A 119 5.66 -10.67 8.93
CA TYR A 119 4.87 -10.27 10.08
C TYR A 119 4.86 -11.40 11.11
N ASN A 120 5.93 -11.44 11.91
CA ASN A 120 6.07 -12.40 12.98
C ASN A 120 5.09 -12.12 14.13
N PHE A 121 4.69 -13.17 14.82
CA PHE A 121 3.81 -13.10 15.97
C PHE A 121 4.28 -14.10 17.04
N ASN A 122 4.03 -13.76 18.29
CA ASN A 122 4.34 -14.58 19.47
C ASN A 122 3.08 -15.05 20.21
N ASN A 123 1.90 -14.62 19.76
CA ASN A 123 0.62 -15.05 20.31
C ASN A 123 -0.50 -14.96 19.25
N SER A 124 -1.65 -15.58 19.56
CA SER A 124 -2.81 -15.66 18.66
C SER A 124 -3.46 -14.30 18.37
N ILE A 125 -3.43 -13.37 19.31
CA ILE A 125 -3.99 -12.02 19.13
C ILE A 125 -3.19 -11.27 18.08
N LYS A 126 -1.86 -11.30 18.20
CA LYS A 126 -0.97 -10.66 17.22
C LYS A 126 -1.05 -11.33 15.84
N LYS A 127 -1.25 -12.67 15.81
CA LYS A 127 -1.50 -13.41 14.57
C LYS A 127 -2.77 -12.90 13.87
N LYS A 128 -3.89 -12.82 14.59
CA LYS A 128 -5.16 -12.29 14.08
C LYS A 128 -5.03 -10.83 13.61
N TYR A 129 -4.32 -9.99 14.39
CA TYR A 129 -4.06 -8.60 14.01
C TYR A 129 -3.29 -8.50 12.69
N ASN A 130 -2.27 -9.31 12.50
CA ASN A 130 -1.48 -9.31 11.27
C ASN A 130 -2.28 -9.88 10.08
N ALA A 131 -3.12 -10.88 10.32
CA ALA A 131 -3.88 -11.61 9.32
C ALA A 131 -4.93 -10.74 8.58
N ILE A 132 -5.24 -9.54 9.07
CA ILE A 132 -6.11 -8.59 8.37
C ILE A 132 -5.61 -8.31 6.95
N MET A 133 -4.30 -8.32 6.73
CA MET A 133 -3.68 -8.13 5.42
C MET A 133 -4.00 -9.27 4.44
N LEU A 134 -4.42 -10.43 4.93
CA LEU A 134 -4.79 -11.61 4.13
C LEU A 134 -6.29 -11.65 3.78
N GLN A 135 -7.09 -10.72 4.34
CA GLN A 135 -8.53 -10.63 4.11
C GLN A 135 -8.87 -9.65 2.98
N SER A 136 -8.11 -9.69 1.90
CA SER A 136 -8.27 -8.83 0.73
C SER A 136 -8.68 -9.63 -0.51
N ASP A 137 -9.14 -8.95 -1.56
CA ASP A 137 -9.44 -9.59 -2.84
C ASP A 137 -8.17 -10.07 -3.55
N CYS A 138 -7.05 -9.37 -3.34
CA CYS A 138 -5.74 -9.75 -3.86
C CYS A 138 -4.66 -9.45 -2.83
N VAL A 139 -3.85 -10.45 -2.52
CA VAL A 139 -2.66 -10.35 -1.68
C VAL A 139 -1.42 -10.39 -2.56
N ILE A 140 -0.53 -9.43 -2.38
CA ILE A 140 0.75 -9.36 -3.08
C ILE A 140 1.87 -9.58 -2.07
N ALA A 141 2.76 -10.54 -2.35
CA ALA A 141 4.02 -10.71 -1.66
C ALA A 141 5.14 -10.04 -2.48
N GLY A 142 5.94 -9.19 -1.84
CA GLY A 142 7.02 -8.45 -2.49
C GLY A 142 8.25 -9.30 -2.86
N SER A 143 8.26 -10.58 -2.47
CA SER A 143 9.30 -11.56 -2.82
C SER A 143 8.81 -12.99 -2.60
N ASN A 144 9.52 -13.97 -3.18
CA ASN A 144 9.27 -15.39 -2.92
C ASN A 144 9.48 -15.75 -1.43
N PHE A 145 10.44 -15.12 -0.77
CA PHE A 145 10.68 -15.29 0.66
C PHE A 145 9.44 -14.88 1.49
N ILE A 146 8.86 -13.72 1.21
CA ILE A 146 7.63 -13.25 1.88
C ILE A 146 6.46 -14.17 1.56
N PHE A 147 6.34 -14.62 0.32
CA PHE A 147 5.29 -15.57 -0.09
C PHE A 147 5.36 -16.88 0.71
N SER A 148 6.56 -17.49 0.81
CA SER A 148 6.79 -18.71 1.59
C SER A 148 6.51 -18.49 3.08
N HIS A 149 6.97 -17.37 3.65
CA HIS A 149 6.68 -17.00 5.03
C HIS A 149 5.17 -16.90 5.31
N ILE A 150 4.39 -16.30 4.42
CA ILE A 150 2.94 -16.20 4.58
C ILE A 150 2.31 -17.59 4.55
N LYS A 151 2.71 -18.45 3.62
CA LYS A 151 2.18 -19.83 3.53
C LYS A 151 2.47 -20.64 4.77
N GLU A 152 3.68 -20.51 5.32
CA GLU A 152 4.11 -21.24 6.52
C GLU A 152 3.42 -20.74 7.80
N LYS A 153 3.39 -19.41 8.00
CA LYS A 153 2.92 -18.81 9.26
C LYS A 153 1.41 -18.60 9.35
N TYR A 154 0.72 -18.53 8.19
CA TYR A 154 -0.71 -18.22 8.10
C TYR A 154 -1.50 -19.21 7.22
N PRO A 155 -1.26 -20.55 7.30
CA PRO A 155 -1.85 -21.51 6.37
C PRO A 155 -3.38 -21.48 6.34
N GLU A 156 -4.04 -21.28 7.49
CA GLU A 156 -5.49 -21.21 7.60
C GLU A 156 -6.12 -20.00 6.91
N TYR A 157 -5.34 -18.92 6.72
CA TYR A 157 -5.79 -17.73 5.98
C TYR A 157 -5.50 -17.86 4.49
N VAL A 158 -4.39 -18.51 4.12
CA VAL A 158 -3.97 -18.68 2.71
C VAL A 158 -5.05 -19.42 1.92
N LEU A 159 -5.70 -20.41 2.50
CA LEU A 159 -6.79 -21.18 1.89
C LEU A 159 -8.00 -20.30 1.50
N ARG A 160 -8.14 -19.11 2.07
CA ARG A 160 -9.25 -18.19 1.84
C ARG A 160 -8.90 -17.03 0.91
N ILE A 161 -7.63 -16.92 0.49
CA ILE A 161 -7.17 -15.84 -0.39
C ILE A 161 -7.68 -16.11 -1.80
N LYS A 162 -8.43 -15.16 -2.37
CA LYS A 162 -8.95 -15.28 -3.74
C LYS A 162 -7.85 -15.20 -4.79
N LYS A 163 -6.88 -14.31 -4.58
CA LYS A 163 -5.76 -14.09 -5.50
C LYS A 163 -4.49 -13.80 -4.70
N PHE A 164 -3.48 -14.65 -4.81
CA PHE A 164 -2.21 -14.51 -4.12
C PHE A 164 -1.08 -14.48 -5.16
N LEU A 165 -0.35 -13.38 -5.22
CA LEU A 165 0.65 -13.12 -6.25
C LEU A 165 2.01 -12.78 -5.61
N VAL A 166 3.07 -13.17 -6.30
CA VAL A 166 4.40 -12.61 -6.07
C VAL A 166 4.63 -11.54 -7.12
N ILE A 167 4.87 -10.30 -6.68
CA ILE A 167 5.25 -9.19 -7.54
C ILE A 167 6.52 -8.61 -6.96
N LEU A 168 7.64 -8.88 -7.63
CA LEU A 168 8.94 -8.36 -7.24
C LEU A 168 8.98 -6.85 -7.43
N ARG A 169 9.77 -6.18 -6.61
CA ARG A 169 9.97 -4.74 -6.75
C ARG A 169 10.90 -4.47 -7.93
N GLY A 170 10.48 -3.55 -8.78
CA GLY A 170 11.36 -2.93 -9.76
C GLY A 170 12.05 -1.70 -9.19
N ILE A 171 13.13 -1.29 -9.82
CA ILE A 171 13.80 0.00 -9.66
C ILE A 171 13.92 0.67 -11.02
N ASN A 172 14.06 1.98 -11.02
CA ASN A 172 14.40 2.71 -12.25
C ASN A 172 15.89 2.51 -12.52
N THR A 173 16.23 1.62 -13.44
CA THR A 173 17.61 1.26 -13.78
C THR A 173 18.35 2.40 -14.46
N GLU A 174 17.66 3.28 -15.18
CA GLU A 174 18.28 4.46 -15.80
C GLU A 174 18.68 5.49 -14.72
N TYR A 175 17.83 5.68 -13.70
CA TYR A 175 18.13 6.60 -12.62
C TYR A 175 19.24 6.09 -11.68
N TYR A 176 19.27 4.78 -11.42
CA TYR A 176 20.25 4.13 -10.54
C TYR A 176 21.42 3.51 -11.30
N ASP A 177 21.66 3.92 -12.55
CA ASP A 177 22.79 3.46 -13.33
C ASP A 177 24.11 4.01 -12.76
N PRO A 178 25.05 3.14 -12.35
CA PRO A 178 26.35 3.57 -11.84
C PRO A 178 27.13 4.45 -12.81
N ASP A 179 26.93 4.25 -14.12
CA ASP A 179 27.63 5.01 -15.15
C ASP A 179 27.15 6.45 -15.26
N ASN A 180 25.95 6.74 -14.76
CA ASN A 180 25.39 8.09 -14.68
C ASN A 180 25.89 8.88 -13.45
N ILE A 181 26.64 8.25 -12.52
CA ILE A 181 27.16 8.90 -11.32
C ILE A 181 28.46 9.63 -11.67
N LYS A 182 28.45 10.96 -11.54
CA LYS A 182 29.64 11.78 -11.76
C LYS A 182 30.75 11.38 -10.80
N GLU A 183 31.99 11.35 -11.27
CA GLU A 183 33.15 10.95 -10.50
C GLU A 183 33.33 11.80 -9.22
N SER A 184 32.99 13.09 -9.27
CA SER A 184 32.94 13.99 -8.10
C SER A 184 31.90 13.60 -7.03
N GLU A 185 30.94 12.76 -7.34
CA GLU A 185 29.92 12.25 -6.39
C GLU A 185 30.35 10.89 -5.82
N ARG A 186 31.15 10.11 -6.56
CA ARG A 186 31.73 8.83 -6.10
C ARG A 186 32.76 9.02 -4.96
N ILE A 187 33.43 10.15 -4.90
CA ILE A 187 34.50 10.45 -3.90
C ILE A 187 33.90 10.90 -2.55
N LYS A 188 32.60 11.11 -2.42
CA LYS A 188 31.96 11.54 -1.17
C LYS A 188 31.53 10.40 -0.25
N PHE A 189 31.78 9.16 -0.61
CA PHE A 189 31.57 7.94 0.15
C PHE A 189 32.89 7.18 0.29
#